data_cc1804f2d65918b05bd803ad2065fde5
#
_entry.id   cc1804f2d65918b05bd803ad2065fde5
#
_cell.length_a   1.000
_cell.length_b   1.000
_cell.length_c   1.000
_cell.angle_alpha   90.00
_cell.angle_beta   90.00
_cell.angle_gamma   90.00
#
_symmetry.space_group_name_H-M   'P 1'
#
loop_
_entity.id
_entity.type
_entity.pdbx_description
1 polymer ?
#
loop_
_entity_poly.entity_id
_entity_poly.type
_entity_poly.pdbx_seq_one_letter_code
_entity_poly.pdbx_strand_id
1 'polypeptide(L)'
;LHGDDVTDWEPDVRAKQGMFLAFQYPQEIPGVTVNNFLQQAVSARRGEDQSVLDTRRRIMGWMQRLEMDAKFAERFLNEGFSGGEKKRAEILQMAMLEPDIAVLDETDSGLDVDALKIVASGVRAVKEDRPEMGVLAITHYRRLLDLLQPDHVHVLVDGKIVASGGMELAQQLETDGYEAFR
;
A
#
# COMPACT_ATOMS: atom_id res chain seq x y z
N LEU A 1 14.53 3.42 9.94
CA LEU A 1 14.68 3.10 8.52
C LEU A 1 16.17 2.97 8.21
N HIS A 2 16.61 1.85 7.63
CA HIS A 2 18.05 1.60 7.37
C HIS A 2 18.98 1.77 8.57
N GLY A 3 18.47 1.60 9.79
CA GLY A 3 19.21 1.79 11.04
C GLY A 3 19.03 3.17 11.67
N ASP A 4 18.45 4.10 10.95
CA ASP A 4 18.19 5.46 11.48
C ASP A 4 16.84 5.54 12.20
N ASP A 5 16.80 6.32 13.28
CA ASP A 5 15.56 6.73 13.94
C ASP A 5 14.86 7.79 13.08
N VAL A 6 13.64 7.48 12.66
CA VAL A 6 12.84 8.35 11.77
C VAL A 6 11.70 9.04 12.50
N THR A 7 11.65 8.94 13.83
CA THR A 7 10.52 9.41 14.66
C THR A 7 10.23 10.89 14.44
N ASP A 8 11.27 11.70 14.37
CA ASP A 8 11.16 13.17 14.23
C ASP A 8 11.27 13.64 12.76
N TRP A 9 11.35 12.72 11.79
CA TRP A 9 11.43 13.13 10.39
C TRP A 9 10.09 13.65 9.87
N GLU A 10 10.14 14.69 9.05
CA GLU A 10 8.96 15.17 8.34
C GLU A 10 8.43 14.10 7.35
N PRO A 11 7.11 14.05 7.07
CA PRO A 11 6.52 13.03 6.22
C PRO A 11 7.12 12.93 4.82
N ASP A 12 7.47 14.07 4.20
CA ASP A 12 8.09 14.09 2.87
C ASP A 12 9.51 13.55 2.89
N VAL A 13 10.25 13.76 3.99
CA VAL A 13 11.59 13.19 4.18
C VAL A 13 11.49 11.66 4.30
N ARG A 14 10.56 11.14 5.12
CA ARG A 14 10.32 9.69 5.24
C ARG A 14 9.98 9.08 3.89
N ALA A 15 9.10 9.74 3.10
CA ALA A 15 8.71 9.26 1.77
C ALA A 15 9.90 9.24 0.79
N LYS A 16 10.72 10.28 0.77
CA LYS A 16 11.95 10.36 -0.05
C LYS A 16 12.96 9.28 0.33
N GLN A 17 13.02 8.92 1.61
CA GLN A 17 13.92 7.88 2.12
C GLN A 17 13.36 6.45 1.98
N GLY A 18 12.19 6.28 1.36
CA GLY A 18 11.68 4.97 0.99
C GLY A 18 10.56 4.42 1.88
N MET A 19 9.94 5.24 2.70
CA MET A 19 8.75 4.86 3.44
C MET A 19 7.49 5.21 2.63
N PHE A 20 6.59 4.26 2.47
CA PHE A 20 5.29 4.46 1.84
C PHE A 20 4.17 4.16 2.85
N LEU A 21 3.13 4.96 2.85
CA LEU A 21 1.93 4.75 3.65
C LEU A 21 0.71 4.74 2.73
N ALA A 22 0.01 3.61 2.67
CA ALA A 22 -1.35 3.54 2.14
C ALA A 22 -2.33 3.88 3.27
N PHE A 23 -3.09 4.95 3.09
CA PHE A 23 -4.00 5.46 4.10
C PHE A 23 -5.28 4.63 4.21
N GLN A 24 -5.84 4.53 5.40
CA GLN A 24 -7.19 3.99 5.60
C GLN A 24 -8.21 4.73 4.71
N TYR A 25 -8.11 6.05 4.64
CA TYR A 25 -8.95 6.93 3.80
C TYR A 25 -8.09 7.75 2.84
N PRO A 26 -7.87 7.29 1.60
CA PRO A 26 -7.09 8.01 0.61
C PRO A 26 -7.67 9.39 0.32
N GLN A 27 -6.84 10.42 0.42
CA GLN A 27 -7.25 11.81 0.22
C GLN A 27 -7.41 12.12 -1.27
N GLU A 28 -8.36 13.02 -1.57
CA GLU A 28 -8.55 13.57 -2.90
C GLU A 28 -7.63 14.78 -3.10
N ILE A 29 -7.04 14.91 -4.30
CA ILE A 29 -6.22 16.07 -4.67
C ILE A 29 -6.83 16.70 -5.93
N PRO A 30 -7.81 17.61 -5.77
CA PRO A 30 -8.44 18.27 -6.91
C PRO A 30 -7.43 19.06 -7.75
N GLY A 31 -7.58 19.01 -9.06
CA GLY A 31 -6.71 19.73 -10.00
C GLY A 31 -5.36 19.05 -10.29
N VAL A 32 -4.99 17.97 -9.59
CA VAL A 32 -3.76 17.21 -9.82
C VAL A 32 -4.10 15.84 -10.40
N THR A 33 -3.76 15.60 -11.65
CA THR A 33 -4.01 14.30 -12.28
C THR A 33 -3.11 13.20 -11.71
N VAL A 34 -3.57 11.95 -11.81
CA VAL A 34 -2.76 10.77 -11.40
C VAL A 34 -1.39 10.79 -12.09
N ASN A 35 -1.35 11.09 -13.40
CA ASN A 35 -0.09 11.21 -14.15
C ASN A 35 0.83 12.28 -13.54
N ASN A 36 0.32 13.50 -13.33
CA ASN A 36 1.13 14.60 -12.81
C ASN A 36 1.62 14.31 -11.40
N PHE A 37 0.74 13.78 -10.54
CA PHE A 37 1.11 13.39 -9.19
C PHE A 37 2.26 12.37 -9.20
N LEU A 38 2.10 11.28 -9.94
CA LEU A 38 3.10 10.22 -9.99
C LEU A 38 4.41 10.67 -10.62
N GLN A 39 4.36 11.51 -11.68
CA GLN A 39 5.55 12.10 -12.27
C GLN A 39 6.36 12.89 -11.25
N GLN A 40 5.70 13.78 -10.49
CA GLN A 40 6.35 14.60 -9.48
C GLN A 40 6.85 13.76 -8.29
N ALA A 41 6.03 12.83 -7.82
CA ALA A 41 6.38 11.98 -6.68
C ALA A 41 7.59 11.08 -6.97
N VAL A 42 7.64 10.47 -8.17
CA VAL A 42 8.79 9.63 -8.58
C VAL A 42 10.05 10.49 -8.74
N SER A 43 9.96 11.68 -9.37
CA SER A 43 11.09 12.60 -9.49
C SER A 43 11.61 13.03 -8.11
N ALA A 44 10.70 13.39 -7.18
CA ALA A 44 11.07 13.77 -5.81
C ALA A 44 11.74 12.61 -5.04
N ARG A 45 11.25 11.37 -5.22
CA ARG A 45 11.83 10.17 -4.57
C ARG A 45 13.22 9.85 -5.10
N ARG A 46 13.46 10.05 -6.40
CA ARG A 46 14.75 9.77 -7.02
C ARG A 46 15.74 10.93 -6.94
N GLY A 47 15.28 12.11 -6.56
CA GLY A 47 16.12 13.32 -6.46
C GLY A 47 16.51 13.91 -7.82
N GLU A 48 15.88 13.49 -8.90
CA GLU A 48 16.14 13.93 -10.28
C GLU A 48 14.88 13.86 -11.14
N ASP A 49 14.80 14.72 -12.16
CA ASP A 49 13.68 14.71 -13.10
C ASP A 49 13.65 13.42 -13.90
N GLN A 50 12.49 12.77 -13.89
CA GLN A 50 12.28 11.54 -14.63
C GLN A 50 11.68 11.83 -16.00
N SER A 51 12.03 11.00 -17.00
CA SER A 51 11.45 11.06 -18.34
C SER A 51 9.92 10.92 -18.26
N VAL A 52 9.19 11.90 -18.79
CA VAL A 52 7.72 11.89 -18.81
C VAL A 52 7.19 10.68 -19.58
N LEU A 53 7.82 10.33 -20.71
CA LEU A 53 7.41 9.20 -21.54
C LEU A 53 7.64 7.85 -20.84
N ASP A 54 8.75 7.70 -20.14
CA ASP A 54 9.05 6.45 -19.43
C ASP A 54 8.20 6.29 -18.19
N THR A 55 7.98 7.37 -17.43
CA THR A 55 7.06 7.36 -16.29
C THR A 55 5.65 7.01 -16.75
N ARG A 56 5.15 7.64 -17.83
CA ARG A 56 3.82 7.33 -18.38
C ARG A 56 3.72 5.86 -18.82
N ARG A 57 4.76 5.31 -19.47
CA ARG A 57 4.78 3.89 -19.88
C ARG A 57 4.69 2.97 -18.67
N ARG A 58 5.42 3.26 -17.60
CA ARG A 58 5.37 2.50 -16.34
C ARG A 58 3.99 2.60 -15.70
N ILE A 59 3.39 3.79 -15.62
CA ILE A 59 2.02 4.00 -15.09
C ILE A 59 1.03 3.12 -15.86
N MET A 60 1.04 3.16 -17.20
CA MET A 60 0.13 2.35 -18.02
C MET A 60 0.32 0.84 -17.79
N GLY A 61 1.57 0.38 -17.68
CA GLY A 61 1.88 -1.02 -17.39
C GLY A 61 1.31 -1.47 -16.02
N TRP A 62 1.48 -0.66 -15.00
CA TRP A 62 0.91 -0.97 -13.67
C TRP A 62 -0.61 -0.85 -13.64
N MET A 63 -1.20 0.14 -14.31
CA MET A 63 -2.67 0.24 -14.43
C MET A 63 -3.27 -1.01 -15.06
N GLN A 64 -2.63 -1.57 -16.08
CA GLN A 64 -3.06 -2.84 -16.69
C GLN A 64 -3.00 -4.00 -15.69
N ARG A 65 -1.91 -4.13 -14.90
CA ARG A 65 -1.77 -5.17 -13.86
C ARG A 65 -2.81 -5.03 -12.75
N LEU A 66 -3.24 -3.79 -12.45
CA LEU A 66 -4.22 -3.47 -11.41
C LEU A 66 -5.66 -3.39 -11.94
N GLU A 67 -5.89 -3.79 -13.19
CA GLU A 67 -7.21 -3.73 -13.85
C GLU A 67 -7.86 -2.34 -13.76
N MET A 68 -7.04 -1.30 -13.92
CA MET A 68 -7.48 0.10 -13.96
C MET A 68 -7.60 0.57 -15.41
N ASP A 69 -8.70 1.24 -15.72
CA ASP A 69 -8.88 1.88 -17.03
C ASP A 69 -7.82 3.00 -17.22
N ALA A 70 -7.15 3.01 -18.38
CA ALA A 70 -6.11 3.99 -18.69
C ALA A 70 -6.56 5.46 -18.56
N LYS A 71 -7.88 5.73 -18.69
CA LYS A 71 -8.44 7.09 -18.49
C LYS A 71 -8.23 7.64 -17.09
N PHE A 72 -8.04 6.77 -16.06
CA PHE A 72 -7.75 7.22 -14.70
C PHE A 72 -6.45 8.02 -14.59
N ALA A 73 -5.50 7.80 -15.49
CA ALA A 73 -4.26 8.55 -15.53
C ALA A 73 -4.47 10.07 -15.71
N GLU A 74 -5.53 10.46 -16.42
CA GLU A 74 -5.86 11.86 -16.71
C GLU A 74 -6.92 12.43 -15.74
N ARG A 75 -7.47 11.61 -14.82
CA ARG A 75 -8.39 12.09 -13.79
C ARG A 75 -7.63 12.66 -12.62
N PHE A 76 -8.26 13.55 -11.86
CA PHE A 76 -7.69 14.05 -10.62
C PHE A 76 -7.60 12.95 -9.58
N LEU A 77 -6.49 12.94 -8.83
CA LEU A 77 -6.15 11.86 -7.90
C LEU A 77 -7.28 11.67 -6.87
N ASN A 78 -7.83 10.47 -6.87
CA ASN A 78 -8.90 10.00 -5.99
C ASN A 78 -10.24 10.74 -6.09
N GLU A 79 -10.36 11.82 -6.90
CA GLU A 79 -11.59 12.59 -7.02
C GLU A 79 -12.67 11.79 -7.74
N GLY A 80 -13.77 11.53 -7.01
CA GLY A 80 -14.88 10.73 -7.51
C GLY A 80 -14.54 9.27 -7.83
N PHE A 81 -13.45 8.73 -7.28
CA PHE A 81 -13.13 7.31 -7.36
C PHE A 81 -13.98 6.54 -6.35
N SER A 82 -14.42 5.35 -6.73
CA SER A 82 -14.99 4.38 -5.79
C SER A 82 -13.93 3.91 -4.77
N GLY A 83 -14.34 3.28 -3.67
CA GLY A 83 -13.41 2.75 -2.67
C GLY A 83 -12.36 1.81 -3.27
N GLY A 84 -12.79 0.87 -4.13
CA GLY A 84 -11.88 -0.04 -4.80
C GLY A 84 -10.91 0.65 -5.78
N GLU A 85 -11.36 1.69 -6.49
CA GLU A 85 -10.52 2.48 -7.39
C GLU A 85 -9.49 3.29 -6.60
N LYS A 86 -9.86 3.88 -5.45
CA LYS A 86 -8.93 4.58 -4.55
C LYS A 86 -7.84 3.63 -4.04
N LYS A 87 -8.21 2.43 -3.60
CA LYS A 87 -7.22 1.45 -3.12
C LYS A 87 -6.30 0.94 -4.23
N ARG A 88 -6.82 0.69 -5.43
CA ARG A 88 -5.97 0.36 -6.59
C ARG A 88 -5.03 1.51 -6.95
N ALA A 89 -5.48 2.77 -6.86
CA ALA A 89 -4.65 3.93 -7.08
C ALA A 89 -3.54 4.06 -6.02
N GLU A 90 -3.76 3.65 -4.76
CA GLU A 90 -2.71 3.58 -3.74
C GLU A 90 -1.66 2.50 -4.06
N ILE A 91 -2.09 1.32 -4.52
CA ILE A 91 -1.14 0.28 -4.95
C ILE A 91 -0.35 0.73 -6.19
N LEU A 92 -0.99 1.46 -7.11
CA LEU A 92 -0.28 2.08 -8.24
C LEU A 92 0.81 3.06 -7.75
N GLN A 93 0.49 3.90 -6.74
CA GLN A 93 1.47 4.80 -6.13
C GLN A 93 2.63 4.02 -5.50
N MET A 94 2.35 2.98 -4.71
CA MET A 94 3.36 2.12 -4.12
C MET A 94 4.28 1.50 -5.20
N ALA A 95 3.70 0.97 -6.27
CA ALA A 95 4.44 0.37 -7.37
C ALA A 95 5.35 1.37 -8.11
N MET A 96 4.87 2.59 -8.30
CA MET A 96 5.63 3.64 -8.98
C MET A 96 6.75 4.23 -8.12
N LEU A 97 6.51 4.37 -6.82
CA LEU A 97 7.45 4.95 -5.85
C LEU A 97 8.54 3.97 -5.41
N GLU A 98 8.33 2.67 -5.61
CA GLU A 98 9.32 1.63 -5.29
C GLU A 98 9.90 1.78 -3.86
N PRO A 99 9.07 1.75 -2.81
CA PRO A 99 9.53 2.00 -1.44
C PRO A 99 10.41 0.85 -0.92
N ASP A 100 11.15 1.14 0.15
CA ASP A 100 11.90 0.13 0.89
C ASP A 100 11.05 -0.51 1.98
N ILE A 101 10.08 0.26 2.52
CA ILE A 101 9.03 -0.24 3.42
C ILE A 101 7.68 0.36 3.05
N ALA A 102 6.66 -0.48 2.93
CA ALA A 102 5.28 -0.10 2.71
C ALA A 102 4.44 -0.43 3.95
N VAL A 103 3.76 0.58 4.50
CA VAL A 103 2.75 0.43 5.55
C VAL A 103 1.38 0.49 4.89
N LEU A 104 0.59 -0.56 5.05
CA LEU A 104 -0.76 -0.70 4.48
C LEU A 104 -1.76 -0.61 5.63
N ASP A 105 -2.40 0.56 5.79
CA ASP A 105 -3.32 0.81 6.89
C ASP A 105 -4.76 0.53 6.45
N GLU A 106 -5.30 -0.61 6.92
CA GLU A 106 -6.65 -1.09 6.59
C GLU A 106 -7.00 -0.95 5.09
N THR A 107 -6.08 -1.34 4.22
CA THR A 107 -6.26 -1.24 2.76
C THR A 107 -7.37 -2.14 2.21
N ASP A 108 -7.88 -3.03 3.01
CA ASP A 108 -8.99 -3.95 2.75
C ASP A 108 -10.37 -3.40 3.20
N SER A 109 -10.40 -2.29 3.93
CA SER A 109 -11.63 -1.70 4.45
C SER A 109 -12.55 -1.24 3.31
N GLY A 110 -13.81 -1.70 3.35
CA GLY A 110 -14.84 -1.31 2.38
C GLY A 110 -14.68 -1.92 0.99
N LEU A 111 -13.80 -2.90 0.80
CA LEU A 111 -13.62 -3.61 -0.47
C LEU A 111 -14.53 -4.83 -0.56
N ASP A 112 -15.08 -5.07 -1.76
CA ASP A 112 -15.65 -6.37 -2.10
C ASP A 112 -14.54 -7.42 -2.33
N VAL A 113 -14.94 -8.67 -2.48
CA VAL A 113 -14.00 -9.81 -2.60
C VAL A 113 -13.07 -9.67 -3.81
N ASP A 114 -13.58 -9.16 -4.92
CA ASP A 114 -12.80 -9.09 -6.16
C ASP A 114 -11.84 -7.91 -6.15
N ALA A 115 -12.26 -6.74 -5.65
CA ALA A 115 -11.37 -5.60 -5.41
C ALA A 115 -10.25 -5.96 -4.42
N LEU A 116 -10.56 -6.71 -3.35
CA LEU A 116 -9.57 -7.19 -2.39
C LEU A 116 -8.51 -8.10 -3.04
N LYS A 117 -8.92 -9.03 -3.91
CA LYS A 117 -7.99 -9.90 -4.66
C LYS A 117 -7.05 -9.09 -5.55
N ILE A 118 -7.58 -8.08 -6.26
CA ILE A 118 -6.78 -7.21 -7.15
C ILE A 118 -5.75 -6.43 -6.31
N VAL A 119 -6.16 -5.83 -5.20
CA VAL A 119 -5.26 -5.10 -4.29
C VAL A 119 -4.18 -6.02 -3.74
N ALA A 120 -4.53 -7.19 -3.21
CA ALA A 120 -3.56 -8.14 -2.68
C ALA A 120 -2.61 -8.68 -3.76
N SER A 121 -3.11 -8.97 -4.97
CA SER A 121 -2.26 -9.39 -6.08
C SER A 121 -1.31 -8.27 -6.53
N GLY A 122 -1.77 -7.02 -6.49
CA GLY A 122 -0.92 -5.84 -6.75
C GLY A 122 0.21 -5.71 -5.75
N VAL A 123 -0.07 -5.85 -4.44
CA VAL A 123 0.95 -5.84 -3.37
C VAL A 123 1.99 -6.94 -3.62
N ARG A 124 1.53 -8.18 -3.89
CA ARG A 124 2.44 -9.29 -4.19
C ARG A 124 3.29 -9.04 -5.43
N ALA A 125 2.69 -8.51 -6.50
CA ALA A 125 3.41 -8.19 -7.72
C ALA A 125 4.52 -7.14 -7.50
N VAL A 126 4.26 -6.13 -6.66
CA VAL A 126 5.32 -5.16 -6.27
C VAL A 126 6.39 -5.84 -5.44
N LYS A 127 6.02 -6.73 -4.51
CA LYS A 127 6.98 -7.50 -3.69
C LYS A 127 7.82 -8.47 -4.54
N GLU A 128 7.24 -9.08 -5.59
CA GLU A 128 7.97 -9.92 -6.55
C GLU A 128 8.99 -9.10 -7.35
N ASP A 129 8.60 -7.91 -7.82
CA ASP A 129 9.51 -7.00 -8.53
C ASP A 129 10.58 -6.42 -7.60
N ARG A 130 10.31 -6.36 -6.28
CA ARG A 130 11.19 -5.82 -5.23
C ARG A 130 11.23 -6.74 -3.99
N PRO A 131 11.96 -7.85 -4.04
CA PRO A 131 12.02 -8.83 -2.95
C PRO A 131 12.48 -8.25 -1.61
N GLU A 132 13.33 -7.21 -1.63
CA GLU A 132 13.86 -6.54 -0.43
C GLU A 132 12.85 -5.63 0.27
N MET A 133 11.73 -5.26 -0.38
CA MET A 133 10.74 -4.37 0.21
C MET A 133 10.09 -5.01 1.43
N GLY A 134 10.11 -4.32 2.58
CA GLY A 134 9.31 -4.69 3.75
C GLY A 134 7.84 -4.29 3.56
N VAL A 135 6.91 -5.13 4.00
CA VAL A 135 5.47 -4.80 4.01
C VAL A 135 4.93 -4.99 5.41
N LEU A 136 4.36 -3.94 6.00
CA LEU A 136 3.59 -3.97 7.22
C LEU A 136 2.12 -3.76 6.88
N ALA A 137 1.29 -4.80 6.97
CA ALA A 137 -0.14 -4.70 6.77
C ALA A 137 -0.87 -4.65 8.12
N ILE A 138 -1.66 -3.61 8.33
CA ILE A 138 -2.57 -3.46 9.47
C ILE A 138 -3.96 -3.81 8.98
N THR A 139 -4.56 -4.83 9.57
CA THR A 139 -5.90 -5.31 9.20
C THR A 139 -6.56 -6.03 10.35
N HIS A 140 -7.88 -6.02 10.37
CA HIS A 140 -8.71 -6.88 11.22
C HIS A 140 -9.46 -7.96 10.41
N TYR A 141 -9.16 -8.08 9.11
CA TYR A 141 -9.77 -9.07 8.22
C TYR A 141 -8.77 -10.17 7.83
N ARG A 142 -9.05 -11.39 8.27
CA ARG A 142 -8.25 -12.55 7.90
C ARG A 142 -8.09 -12.75 6.38
N ARG A 143 -9.12 -12.40 5.61
CA ARG A 143 -9.10 -12.57 4.13
C ARG A 143 -7.91 -11.88 3.46
N LEU A 144 -7.48 -10.71 3.97
CA LEU A 144 -6.28 -10.06 3.44
C LEU A 144 -5.03 -10.88 3.76
N LEU A 145 -4.92 -11.41 4.99
CA LEU A 145 -3.77 -12.26 5.39
C LEU A 145 -3.70 -13.54 4.56
N ASP A 146 -4.86 -14.19 4.29
CA ASP A 146 -4.93 -15.38 3.44
C ASP A 146 -4.48 -15.10 1.99
N LEU A 147 -4.65 -13.88 1.49
CA LEU A 147 -4.21 -13.46 0.17
C LEU A 147 -2.74 -13.01 0.14
N LEU A 148 -2.26 -12.34 1.18
CA LEU A 148 -0.89 -11.83 1.25
C LEU A 148 0.12 -12.87 1.72
N GLN A 149 -0.30 -13.86 2.56
CA GLN A 149 0.55 -14.88 3.17
C GLN A 149 1.78 -14.27 3.86
N PRO A 150 1.57 -13.47 4.93
CA PRO A 150 2.66 -12.79 5.61
C PRO A 150 3.61 -13.78 6.30
N ASP A 151 4.89 -13.42 6.40
CA ASP A 151 5.90 -14.20 7.11
C ASP A 151 5.67 -14.20 8.63
N HIS A 152 5.12 -13.09 9.17
CA HIS A 152 4.86 -12.90 10.59
C HIS A 152 3.51 -12.25 10.83
N VAL A 153 2.85 -12.68 11.90
CA VAL A 153 1.60 -12.10 12.41
C VAL A 153 1.81 -11.63 13.84
N HIS A 154 1.37 -10.41 14.14
CA HIS A 154 1.40 -9.84 15.48
C HIS A 154 -0.01 -9.46 15.91
N VAL A 155 -0.43 -9.85 17.11
CA VAL A 155 -1.71 -9.46 17.68
C VAL A 155 -1.52 -8.24 18.59
N LEU A 156 -2.21 -7.15 18.25
CA LEU A 156 -2.17 -5.88 18.97
C LEU A 156 -3.44 -5.72 19.80
N VAL A 157 -3.31 -5.60 21.12
CA VAL A 157 -4.43 -5.33 22.06
C VAL A 157 -4.03 -4.17 22.96
N ASP A 158 -4.92 -3.19 23.10
CA ASP A 158 -4.72 -2.01 23.95
C ASP A 158 -3.36 -1.31 23.73
N GLY A 159 -2.92 -1.22 22.46
CA GLY A 159 -1.66 -0.58 22.07
C GLY A 159 -0.39 -1.41 22.35
N LYS A 160 -0.53 -2.70 22.69
CA LYS A 160 0.60 -3.59 22.96
C LYS A 160 0.54 -4.84 22.08
N ILE A 161 1.70 -5.30 21.61
CA ILE A 161 1.81 -6.59 20.97
C ILE A 161 1.76 -7.66 22.07
N VAL A 162 0.69 -8.46 22.06
CA VAL A 162 0.45 -9.52 23.08
C VAL A 162 0.83 -10.91 22.58
N ALA A 163 0.90 -11.11 21.28
CA ALA A 163 1.34 -12.36 20.68
C ALA A 163 2.02 -12.11 19.35
N SER A 164 2.95 -13.00 18.98
CA SER A 164 3.67 -13.00 17.69
C SER A 164 3.84 -14.42 17.20
N GLY A 165 3.60 -14.68 15.92
CA GLY A 165 3.66 -16.02 15.33
C GLY A 165 3.51 -15.97 13.81
N GLY A 166 3.15 -17.10 13.20
CA GLY A 166 2.81 -17.22 11.79
C GLY A 166 1.30 -17.13 11.54
N MET A 167 0.87 -17.67 10.40
CA MET A 167 -0.56 -17.67 9.99
C MET A 167 -1.47 -18.46 10.94
N GLU A 168 -0.92 -19.40 11.71
CA GLU A 168 -1.66 -20.14 12.76
C GLU A 168 -2.23 -19.19 13.83
N LEU A 169 -1.52 -18.09 14.13
CA LEU A 169 -1.97 -17.10 15.09
C LEU A 169 -3.20 -16.34 14.57
N ALA A 170 -3.25 -16.03 13.27
CA ALA A 170 -4.41 -15.41 12.64
C ALA A 170 -5.63 -16.35 12.68
N GLN A 171 -5.42 -17.66 12.52
CA GLN A 171 -6.48 -18.66 12.61
C GLN A 171 -6.99 -18.81 14.05
N GLN A 172 -6.10 -18.81 15.02
CA GLN A 172 -6.45 -18.85 16.43
C GLN A 172 -7.29 -17.63 16.84
N LEU A 173 -6.88 -16.43 16.41
CA LEU A 173 -7.59 -15.18 16.68
C LEU A 173 -9.03 -15.22 16.12
N GLU A 174 -9.23 -15.78 14.93
CA GLU A 174 -10.57 -15.90 14.33
C GLU A 174 -11.47 -16.88 15.13
N THR A 175 -10.88 -17.95 15.67
CA THR A 175 -11.60 -18.99 16.40
C THR A 175 -11.93 -18.56 17.82
N ASP A 176 -10.94 -18.01 18.54
CA ASP A 176 -10.99 -17.77 19.99
C ASP A 176 -11.30 -16.31 20.33
N GLY A 177 -11.19 -15.40 19.33
CA GLY A 177 -11.38 -13.96 19.51
C GLY A 177 -10.25 -13.30 20.30
N TYR A 178 -10.34 -11.97 20.47
CA TYR A 178 -9.34 -11.18 21.21
C TYR A 178 -9.31 -11.46 22.72
N GLU A 179 -10.40 -12.03 23.29
CA GLU A 179 -10.45 -12.37 24.71
C GLU A 179 -9.39 -13.41 25.12
N ALA A 180 -9.00 -14.29 24.22
CA ALA A 180 -7.94 -15.28 24.45
C ALA A 180 -6.53 -14.66 24.60
N PHE A 181 -6.39 -13.37 24.25
CA PHE A 181 -5.12 -12.65 24.22
C PHE A 181 -5.05 -11.49 25.25
N ARG A 182 -6.08 -11.35 26.11
CA ARG A 182 -6.14 -10.33 27.19
C ARG A 182 -5.56 -10.80 28.51
#